data_fbcef2534d35672aa5c54d4a2dc83d0e
#
_entry.id   fbcef2534d35672aa5c54d4a2dc83d0e
#
_cell.length_a   1.000
_cell.length_b   1.000
_cell.length_c   1.000
_cell.angle_alpha   90.00
_cell.angle_beta   90.00
_cell.angle_gamma   90.00
#
_symmetry.space_group_name_H-M   'P 1'
#
loop_
_entity.id
_entity.type
_entity.pdbx_description
1 polymer ?
#
loop_
_entity_poly.entity_id
_entity_poly.type
_entity_poly.pdbx_seq_one_letter_code
_entity_poly.pdbx_strand_id
1 'polypeptide(L)'
;NIDPKKLMPHVKNTIERGKKVMASDYAKALAQLSEYRFKVDQIFSKFDYIISPTVAIPPHKCNERPNIIDGKIDISEISDHEMFNENNYDYSSWIFVLAQFTAPFNWSGNPAVSLPCGFTKSGLPIGLQLAGKKRSELSLFQASKAFEEIKPWHQNRPNI
;
A
#
# COMPACT_ATOMS: atom_id res chain seq x y z
N ASN A 1 24.25 -5.96 -13.17
CA ASN A 1 25.01 -5.92 -11.91
C ASN A 1 24.78 -4.59 -11.23
N ILE A 2 24.06 -4.60 -10.10
CA ILE A 2 23.86 -3.42 -9.26
C ILE A 2 24.97 -3.45 -8.20
N ASP A 3 25.70 -2.34 -8.06
CA ASP A 3 26.69 -2.20 -7.00
C ASP A 3 25.99 -2.26 -5.62
N PRO A 4 26.28 -3.27 -4.78
CA PRO A 4 25.63 -3.41 -3.48
C PRO A 4 25.83 -2.19 -2.55
N LYS A 5 26.91 -1.40 -2.75
CA LYS A 5 27.18 -0.20 -1.96
C LYS A 5 26.19 0.93 -2.22
N LYS A 6 25.51 0.91 -3.39
CA LYS A 6 24.49 1.91 -3.78
C LYS A 6 23.07 1.56 -3.32
N LEU A 7 22.88 0.38 -2.72
CA LEU A 7 21.58 -0.03 -2.22
C LEU A 7 21.29 0.58 -0.86
N MET A 8 20.04 1.00 -0.68
CA MET A 8 19.54 1.43 0.63
C MET A 8 19.63 0.27 1.64
N PRO A 9 19.87 0.54 2.94
CA PRO A 9 20.00 -0.50 3.96
C PRO A 9 18.87 -1.53 3.97
N HIS A 10 17.62 -1.08 3.94
CA HIS A 10 16.46 -1.97 3.95
C HIS A 10 16.40 -2.90 2.72
N VAL A 11 16.90 -2.45 1.55
CA VAL A 11 16.97 -3.30 0.35
C VAL A 11 18.01 -4.39 0.53
N LYS A 12 19.18 -4.06 1.10
CA LYS A 12 20.22 -5.05 1.42
C LYS A 12 19.67 -6.11 2.38
N ASN A 13 19.02 -5.69 3.47
CA ASN A 13 18.41 -6.60 4.43
C ASN A 13 17.37 -7.52 3.78
N THR A 14 16.54 -6.98 2.90
CA THR A 14 15.55 -7.78 2.16
C THR A 14 16.22 -8.83 1.29
N ILE A 15 17.31 -8.48 0.59
CA ILE A 15 18.08 -9.41 -0.23
C ILE A 15 18.70 -10.51 0.64
N GLU A 16 19.32 -10.16 1.77
CA GLU A 16 19.95 -11.15 2.66
C GLU A 16 18.90 -12.08 3.29
N ARG A 17 17.73 -11.59 3.64
CA ARG A 17 16.60 -12.44 4.08
C ARG A 17 16.14 -13.36 2.95
N GLY A 18 16.03 -12.84 1.72
CA GLY A 18 15.62 -13.62 0.55
C GLY A 18 16.56 -14.79 0.25
N LYS A 19 17.88 -14.63 0.45
CA LYS A 19 18.86 -15.71 0.28
C LYS A 19 18.65 -16.90 1.23
N LYS A 20 17.98 -16.68 2.36
CA LYS A 20 17.70 -17.71 3.37
C LYS A 20 16.38 -18.45 3.13
N VAL A 21 15.58 -18.02 2.17
CA VAL A 21 14.29 -18.64 1.84
C VAL A 21 14.54 -19.96 1.12
N MET A 22 13.99 -21.05 1.67
CA MET A 22 14.07 -22.37 1.04
C MET A 22 13.14 -22.45 -0.18
N ALA A 23 13.55 -23.17 -1.22
CA ALA A 23 12.71 -23.38 -2.40
C ALA A 23 11.35 -24.02 -2.07
N SER A 24 11.31 -24.90 -1.07
CA SER A 24 10.07 -25.50 -0.57
C SER A 24 9.09 -24.47 0.03
N ASP A 25 9.62 -23.46 0.74
CA ASP A 25 8.79 -22.42 1.36
C ASP A 25 8.29 -21.44 0.30
N TYR A 26 9.12 -21.14 -0.67
CA TYR A 26 8.72 -20.33 -1.83
C TYR A 26 7.61 -21.04 -2.63
N ALA A 27 7.73 -22.35 -2.87
CA ALA A 27 6.69 -23.13 -3.56
C ALA A 27 5.37 -23.15 -2.80
N LYS A 28 5.40 -23.31 -1.46
CA LYS A 28 4.21 -23.22 -0.61
C LYS A 28 3.56 -21.84 -0.69
N ALA A 29 4.37 -20.77 -0.62
CA ALA A 29 3.87 -19.40 -0.74
C ALA A 29 3.20 -19.15 -2.09
N LEU A 30 3.72 -19.68 -3.19
CA LEU A 30 3.10 -19.59 -4.51
C LEU A 30 1.75 -20.33 -4.57
N ALA A 31 1.64 -21.49 -3.94
CA ALA A 31 0.37 -22.22 -3.85
C ALA A 31 -0.67 -21.40 -3.07
N GLN A 32 -0.30 -20.86 -1.90
CA GLN A 32 -1.16 -19.98 -1.10
C GLN A 32 -1.57 -18.72 -1.87
N LEU A 33 -0.64 -18.12 -2.63
CA LEU A 33 -0.95 -16.97 -3.48
C LEU A 33 -1.98 -17.32 -4.57
N SER A 34 -1.92 -18.52 -5.13
CA SER A 34 -2.88 -18.98 -6.13
C SER A 34 -4.27 -19.15 -5.52
N GLU A 35 -4.36 -19.74 -4.33
CA GLU A 35 -5.62 -19.83 -3.58
C GLU A 35 -6.19 -18.46 -3.21
N TYR A 36 -5.34 -17.55 -2.78
CA TYR A 36 -5.71 -16.17 -2.48
C TYR A 36 -6.31 -15.47 -3.71
N ARG A 37 -5.64 -15.58 -4.87
CA ARG A 37 -6.12 -15.03 -6.15
C ARG A 37 -7.48 -15.56 -6.52
N PHE A 38 -7.69 -16.86 -6.35
CA PHE A 38 -8.99 -17.48 -6.60
C PHE A 38 -10.08 -16.90 -5.68
N LYS A 39 -9.81 -16.73 -4.38
CA LYS A 39 -10.76 -16.13 -3.44
C LYS A 39 -11.11 -14.69 -3.81
N VAL A 40 -10.15 -13.89 -4.23
CA VAL A 40 -10.39 -12.51 -4.68
C VAL A 40 -11.22 -12.49 -5.97
N ASP A 41 -10.93 -13.38 -6.92
CA ASP A 41 -11.72 -13.50 -8.16
C ASP A 41 -13.18 -13.87 -7.86
N GLN A 42 -13.46 -14.69 -6.81
CA GLN A 42 -14.83 -14.98 -6.37
C GLN A 42 -15.58 -13.74 -5.84
N ILE A 43 -14.90 -12.80 -5.20
CA ILE A 43 -15.51 -11.52 -4.78
C ILE A 43 -15.92 -10.73 -6.02
N PHE A 44 -15.05 -10.62 -7.00
CA PHE A 44 -15.33 -9.93 -8.26
C PHE A 44 -16.32 -10.64 -9.19
N SER A 45 -16.72 -11.87 -8.89
CA SER A 45 -17.87 -12.49 -9.57
C SER A 45 -19.20 -11.89 -9.13
N LYS A 46 -19.25 -11.26 -7.94
CA LYS A 46 -20.45 -10.67 -7.33
C LYS A 46 -20.47 -9.15 -7.37
N PHE A 47 -19.30 -8.52 -7.43
CA PHE A 47 -19.16 -7.07 -7.37
C PHE A 47 -18.27 -6.59 -8.53
N ASP A 48 -18.58 -5.43 -9.06
CA ASP A 48 -17.78 -4.82 -10.11
C ASP A 48 -16.53 -4.13 -9.56
N TYR A 49 -16.66 -3.52 -8.38
CA TYR A 49 -15.59 -2.78 -7.70
C TYR A 49 -15.55 -3.09 -6.21
N ILE A 50 -14.35 -2.97 -5.65
CA ILE A 50 -14.13 -2.90 -4.20
C ILE A 50 -13.64 -1.49 -3.89
N ILE A 51 -14.25 -0.86 -2.89
CA ILE A 51 -13.90 0.48 -2.42
C ILE A 51 -13.30 0.37 -1.02
N SER A 52 -12.18 1.04 -0.80
CA SER A 52 -11.53 1.14 0.50
C SER A 52 -10.78 2.47 0.65
N PRO A 53 -10.37 2.88 1.85
CA PRO A 53 -9.31 3.87 1.96
C PRO A 53 -8.06 3.38 1.23
N THR A 54 -7.26 4.29 0.66
CA THR A 54 -5.98 3.90 0.06
C THR A 54 -4.98 3.51 1.14
N VAL A 55 -4.92 4.27 2.24
CA VAL A 55 -4.12 3.99 3.44
C VAL A 55 -4.97 4.11 4.70
N ALA A 56 -4.55 3.41 5.76
CA ALA A 56 -5.32 3.31 7.00
C ALA A 56 -5.30 4.59 7.86
N ILE A 57 -4.37 5.48 7.60
CA ILE A 57 -4.13 6.69 8.39
C ILE A 57 -4.04 7.92 7.48
N PRO A 58 -4.33 9.12 7.99
CA PRO A 58 -4.01 10.36 7.29
C PRO A 58 -2.51 10.49 7.04
N PRO A 59 -2.08 11.36 6.10
CA PRO A 59 -0.68 11.70 5.94
C PRO A 59 -0.06 12.16 7.28
N HIS A 60 1.13 11.65 7.58
CA HIS A 60 1.92 11.98 8.77
C HIS A 60 3.19 12.75 8.35
N LYS A 61 3.88 13.35 9.30
CA LYS A 61 5.10 14.10 9.01
C LYS A 61 6.23 13.16 8.60
N CYS A 62 7.24 13.68 7.89
CA CYS A 62 8.37 12.89 7.42
C CYS A 62 9.20 12.25 8.56
N ASN A 63 9.22 12.88 9.74
CA ASN A 63 9.87 12.40 10.94
C ASN A 63 8.96 11.55 11.85
N GLU A 64 7.75 11.25 11.43
CA GLU A 64 6.82 10.38 12.15
C GLU A 64 6.75 9.01 11.49
N ARG A 65 6.55 7.98 12.30
CA ARG A 65 6.35 6.61 11.84
C ARG A 65 5.09 6.01 12.45
N PRO A 66 4.16 5.52 11.61
CA PRO A 66 3.05 4.72 12.10
C PRO A 66 3.54 3.31 12.49
N ASN A 67 3.08 2.84 13.63
CA ASN A 67 3.37 1.50 14.16
C ASN A 67 2.09 0.87 14.71
N ILE A 68 2.13 -0.42 15.05
CA ILE A 68 1.04 -1.11 15.73
C ILE A 68 1.52 -1.49 17.14
N ILE A 69 0.93 -0.87 18.14
CA ILE A 69 1.18 -1.14 19.55
C ILE A 69 -0.15 -1.58 20.18
N ASP A 70 -0.16 -2.76 20.78
CA ASP A 70 -1.35 -3.37 21.41
C ASP A 70 -2.60 -3.37 20.50
N GLY A 71 -2.41 -3.65 19.20
CA GLY A 71 -3.46 -3.68 18.20
C GLY A 71 -4.02 -2.32 17.79
N LYS A 72 -3.38 -1.22 18.22
CA LYS A 72 -3.74 0.15 17.84
C LYS A 72 -2.63 0.76 16.99
N ILE A 73 -3.03 1.62 16.05
CA ILE A 73 -2.07 2.40 15.28
C ILE A 73 -1.58 3.55 16.17
N ASP A 74 -0.28 3.56 16.42
CA ASP A 74 0.43 4.65 17.07
C ASP A 74 1.30 5.39 16.05
N ILE A 75 1.40 6.70 16.18
CA ILE A 75 2.25 7.53 15.32
C ILE A 75 3.23 8.26 16.23
N SER A 76 4.49 7.85 16.19
CA SER A 76 5.54 8.43 17.01
C SER A 76 6.60 9.14 16.17
N GLU A 77 7.17 10.18 16.72
CA GLU A 77 8.35 10.82 16.13
C GLU A 77 9.55 9.87 16.19
N ILE A 78 10.32 9.85 15.11
CA ILE A 78 11.56 9.11 14.99
C ILE A 78 12.69 10.08 14.71
N SER A 79 13.84 9.83 15.29
CA SER A 79 15.07 10.58 14.97
C SER A 79 15.58 10.19 13.59
N ASP A 80 16.33 11.09 12.94
CA ASP A 80 16.98 10.80 11.66
C ASP A 80 17.88 9.56 11.74
N HIS A 81 18.54 9.36 12.89
CA HIS A 81 19.37 8.17 13.15
C HIS A 81 18.54 6.88 13.17
N GLU A 82 17.34 6.90 13.76
CA GLU A 82 16.43 5.75 13.79
C GLU A 82 15.80 5.48 12.42
N MET A 83 15.54 6.52 11.64
CA MET A 83 15.01 6.39 10.29
C MET A 83 15.94 5.58 9.37
N PHE A 84 17.25 5.68 9.58
CA PHE A 84 18.28 5.04 8.76
C PHE A 84 19.01 3.89 9.49
N ASN A 85 18.64 3.58 10.74
CA ASN A 85 19.30 2.53 11.51
C ASN A 85 18.84 1.14 11.04
N GLU A 86 19.78 0.36 10.50
CA GLU A 86 19.57 -0.97 9.93
C GLU A 86 18.98 -1.98 10.94
N ASN A 87 19.27 -1.81 12.25
CA ASN A 87 18.91 -2.76 13.29
C ASN A 87 17.51 -2.55 13.89
N ASN A 88 16.92 -1.36 13.72
CA ASN A 88 15.62 -1.00 14.31
C ASN A 88 14.47 -0.93 13.28
N TYR A 89 14.75 -1.33 12.03
CA TYR A 89 13.77 -1.22 10.97
C TYR A 89 12.81 -2.42 11.00
N ASP A 90 11.81 -2.38 11.88
CA ASP A 90 10.65 -3.24 11.71
C ASP A 90 9.76 -2.72 10.57
N TYR A 91 10.27 -2.97 9.36
CA TYR A 91 9.59 -2.65 8.12
C TYR A 91 8.21 -3.32 8.01
N SER A 92 7.99 -4.39 8.77
CA SER A 92 6.77 -5.18 8.69
C SER A 92 5.56 -4.44 9.26
N SER A 93 5.68 -3.85 10.43
CA SER A 93 4.59 -3.11 11.08
C SER A 93 4.24 -1.84 10.30
N TRP A 94 5.24 -1.06 9.91
CA TRP A 94 5.05 0.16 9.14
C TRP A 94 4.42 -0.08 7.77
N ILE A 95 4.94 -1.05 7.01
CA ILE A 95 4.37 -1.46 5.73
C ILE A 95 2.94 -1.99 5.90
N PHE A 96 2.68 -2.75 6.97
CA PHE A 96 1.35 -3.27 7.22
C PHE A 96 0.35 -2.14 7.43
N VAL A 97 0.68 -1.12 8.21
CA VAL A 97 -0.19 0.05 8.40
C VAL A 97 -0.45 0.78 7.10
N LEU A 98 0.58 1.03 6.29
CA LEU A 98 0.44 1.81 5.05
C LEU A 98 -0.15 1.00 3.89
N ALA A 99 0.17 -0.28 3.78
CA ALA A 99 -0.16 -1.08 2.61
C ALA A 99 -1.31 -2.09 2.82
N GLN A 100 -1.93 -2.14 4.00
CA GLN A 100 -2.95 -3.16 4.31
C GLN A 100 -4.14 -3.17 3.35
N PHE A 101 -4.48 -2.03 2.76
CA PHE A 101 -5.56 -1.93 1.76
C PHE A 101 -5.07 -2.07 0.32
N THR A 102 -3.80 -1.77 0.04
CA THR A 102 -3.23 -1.81 -1.32
C THR A 102 -2.53 -3.12 -1.63
N ALA A 103 -1.83 -3.72 -0.67
CA ALA A 103 -1.12 -4.99 -0.86
C ALA A 103 -2.02 -6.15 -1.34
N PRO A 104 -3.28 -6.29 -0.90
CA PRO A 104 -4.20 -7.31 -1.40
C PRO A 104 -4.32 -7.34 -2.92
N PHE A 105 -4.41 -6.18 -3.57
CA PHE A 105 -4.56 -6.10 -5.02
C PHE A 105 -3.23 -6.28 -5.76
N ASN A 106 -2.10 -5.91 -5.16
CA ASN A 106 -0.77 -6.25 -5.67
C ASN A 106 -0.57 -7.78 -5.72
N TRP A 107 -1.01 -8.49 -4.66
CA TRP A 107 -0.88 -9.95 -4.60
C TRP A 107 -1.86 -10.68 -5.53
N SER A 108 -3.09 -10.20 -5.62
CA SER A 108 -4.09 -10.81 -6.50
C SER A 108 -3.86 -10.47 -7.98
N GLY A 109 -3.17 -9.35 -8.28
CA GLY A 109 -2.95 -8.86 -9.63
C GLY A 109 -4.18 -8.15 -10.21
N ASN A 110 -5.04 -7.63 -9.36
CA ASN A 110 -6.18 -6.80 -9.76
C ASN A 110 -5.75 -5.35 -9.97
N PRO A 111 -6.29 -4.66 -10.98
CA PRO A 111 -6.05 -3.24 -11.16
C PRO A 111 -6.73 -2.44 -10.05
N ALA A 112 -6.07 -1.39 -9.58
CA ALA A 112 -6.59 -0.47 -8.59
C ALA A 112 -6.13 0.95 -8.89
N VAL A 113 -6.96 1.93 -8.52
CA VAL A 113 -6.68 3.36 -8.63
C VAL A 113 -6.93 4.04 -7.29
N SER A 114 -6.14 5.05 -6.96
CA SER A 114 -6.38 5.92 -5.82
C SER A 114 -6.83 7.29 -6.29
N LEU A 115 -7.94 7.76 -5.75
CA LEU A 115 -8.57 9.03 -6.09
C LEU A 115 -8.64 9.91 -4.84
N PRO A 116 -8.32 11.21 -4.93
CA PRO A 116 -8.59 12.13 -3.83
C PRO A 116 -10.10 12.20 -3.57
N CYS A 117 -10.53 11.93 -2.33
CA CYS A 117 -11.96 11.93 -1.98
C CYS A 117 -12.34 12.99 -0.94
N GLY A 118 -11.36 13.69 -0.40
CA GLY A 118 -11.56 14.73 0.60
C GLY A 118 -10.24 15.18 1.22
N PHE A 119 -10.37 15.94 2.32
CA PHE A 119 -9.22 16.48 3.03
C PHE A 119 -9.39 16.26 4.52
N THR A 120 -8.28 16.12 5.23
CA THR A 120 -8.24 16.16 6.69
C THR A 120 -8.62 17.56 7.20
N LYS A 121 -8.83 17.70 8.51
CA LYS A 121 -9.03 19.02 9.14
C LYS A 121 -7.83 19.95 8.95
N SER A 122 -6.63 19.40 8.73
CA SER A 122 -5.40 20.14 8.44
C SER A 122 -5.18 20.41 6.94
N GLY A 123 -6.13 20.07 6.06
CA GLY A 123 -6.04 20.33 4.62
C GLY A 123 -5.24 19.30 3.82
N LEU A 124 -4.81 18.18 4.43
CA LEU A 124 -4.09 17.11 3.73
C LEU A 124 -5.06 16.18 2.97
N PRO A 125 -4.71 15.71 1.77
CA PRO A 125 -5.60 14.90 0.95
C PRO A 125 -5.84 13.51 1.55
N ILE A 126 -7.05 12.98 1.35
CA ILE A 126 -7.45 11.61 1.69
C ILE A 126 -7.67 10.84 0.41
N GLY A 127 -7.07 9.65 0.30
CA GLY A 127 -7.20 8.77 -0.85
C GLY A 127 -8.30 7.72 -0.68
N LEU A 128 -9.15 7.61 -1.70
CA LEU A 128 -10.11 6.52 -1.90
C LEU A 128 -9.52 5.54 -2.90
N GLN A 129 -9.41 4.27 -2.55
CA GLN A 129 -9.02 3.22 -3.48
C GLN A 129 -10.24 2.59 -4.12
N LEU A 130 -10.21 2.44 -5.43
CA LEU A 130 -11.14 1.68 -6.22
C LEU A 130 -10.38 0.55 -6.90
N ALA A 131 -10.75 -0.70 -6.63
CA ALA A 131 -10.17 -1.88 -7.27
C ALA A 131 -11.20 -2.61 -8.11
N GLY A 132 -10.77 -3.18 -9.23
CA GLY A 132 -11.63 -3.84 -10.21
C GLY A 132 -11.21 -5.26 -10.55
N LYS A 133 -11.96 -5.90 -11.42
CA LYS A 133 -11.63 -7.21 -12.01
C LYS A 133 -10.29 -7.15 -12.73
N LYS A 134 -9.61 -8.27 -12.86
CA LYS A 134 -8.43 -8.35 -13.72
C LYS A 134 -8.74 -7.88 -15.12
N ARG A 135 -7.88 -7.07 -15.71
CA ARG A 135 -8.01 -6.49 -17.06
C ARG A 135 -9.20 -5.54 -17.20
N SER A 136 -9.67 -4.92 -16.13
CA SER A 136 -10.76 -3.92 -16.14
C SER A 136 -10.28 -2.48 -15.99
N GLU A 137 -9.06 -2.17 -16.40
CA GLU A 137 -8.44 -0.84 -16.25
C GLU A 137 -9.32 0.24 -16.92
N LEU A 138 -9.87 -0.02 -18.09
CA LEU A 138 -10.76 0.93 -18.76
C LEU A 138 -12.01 1.25 -17.93
N SER A 139 -12.63 0.23 -17.37
CA SER A 139 -13.79 0.39 -16.49
C SER A 139 -13.45 1.18 -15.22
N LEU A 140 -12.26 0.96 -14.65
CA LEU A 140 -11.76 1.76 -13.53
C LEU A 140 -11.56 3.23 -13.90
N PHE A 141 -11.00 3.53 -15.06
CA PHE A 141 -10.85 4.90 -15.53
C PHE A 141 -12.20 5.59 -15.77
N GLN A 142 -13.18 4.87 -16.31
CA GLN A 142 -14.54 5.40 -16.48
C GLN A 142 -15.19 5.72 -15.12
N ALA A 143 -15.09 4.82 -14.14
CA ALA A 143 -15.61 5.04 -12.80
C ALA A 143 -14.87 6.18 -12.08
N SER A 144 -13.56 6.26 -12.27
CA SER A 144 -12.72 7.35 -11.72
C SER A 144 -13.13 8.71 -12.29
N LYS A 145 -13.34 8.78 -13.61
CA LYS A 145 -13.79 10.00 -14.27
C LYS A 145 -15.17 10.43 -13.75
N ALA A 146 -16.12 9.51 -13.64
CA ALA A 146 -17.44 9.81 -13.09
C ALA A 146 -17.36 10.34 -11.65
N PHE A 147 -16.46 9.78 -10.83
CA PHE A 147 -16.22 10.27 -9.48
C PHE A 147 -15.62 11.68 -9.48
N GLU A 148 -14.65 11.97 -10.33
CA GLU A 148 -14.03 13.29 -10.45
C GLU A 148 -15.03 14.37 -10.93
N GLU A 149 -15.98 14.01 -11.78
CA GLU A 149 -17.05 14.93 -12.22
C GLU A 149 -17.96 15.34 -11.06
N ILE A 150 -18.25 14.41 -10.13
CA ILE A 150 -19.09 14.68 -8.94
C ILE A 150 -18.28 15.37 -7.84
N LYS A 151 -17.02 15.03 -7.70
CA LYS A 151 -16.10 15.53 -6.66
C LYS A 151 -14.81 16.07 -7.31
N PRO A 152 -14.84 17.21 -8.00
CA PRO A 152 -13.65 17.77 -8.63
C PRO A 152 -12.62 18.17 -7.58
N TRP A 153 -11.42 17.63 -7.69
CA TRP A 153 -10.29 17.90 -6.78
C TRP A 153 -9.13 18.64 -7.45
N HIS A 154 -9.10 18.67 -8.78
CA HIS A 154 -7.99 19.20 -9.58
C HIS A 154 -7.73 20.71 -9.37
N GLN A 155 -8.71 21.43 -8.81
CA GLN A 155 -8.55 22.85 -8.45
C GLN A 155 -7.88 23.04 -7.08
N ASN A 156 -7.83 21.99 -6.24
CA ASN A 156 -7.19 22.06 -4.93
C ASN A 156 -5.69 21.83 -5.09
N ARG A 157 -4.93 22.92 -5.01
CA ARG A 157 -3.47 22.90 -5.07
C ARG A 157 -2.91 23.30 -3.71
N PRO A 158 -1.80 22.68 -3.25
CA PRO A 158 -1.12 23.17 -2.06
C PRO A 158 -0.59 24.59 -2.31
N ASN A 159 -0.69 25.42 -1.30
CA ASN A 159 -0.02 26.72 -1.30
C ASN A 159 1.47 26.45 -0.98
N ILE A 160 2.28 26.40 -2.04
CA ILE A 160 3.72 26.21 -1.95
C ILE A 160 4.39 27.56 -2.16
#